data_2d14e87c2e84f943b55b91caecda54d8
#
_entry.id   2d14e87c2e84f943b55b91caecda54d8
#
_cell.length_a   1.000
_cell.length_b   1.000
_cell.length_c   1.000
_cell.angle_alpha   90.00
_cell.angle_beta   90.00
_cell.angle_gamma   90.00
#
_symmetry.space_group_name_H-M   'P 1'
#
loop_
_entity.id
_entity.type
_entity.pdbx_description
1 polymer ?
#
loop_
_entity_poly.entity_id
_entity_poly.type
_entity_poly.pdbx_seq_one_letter_code
_entity_poly.pdbx_strand_id
1 'polypeptide(L)'
;MNINYSPEERHFQEEVRTWMRENAPHTPHGVQIGIPMDKETQVEWERRLASRGWLAYFWPEEYGGPGWSVTQRHIFDEERAAAGAPQLSPFGLAMLGPVLMAFGSEAQRQRYLPKIAAAEEYWCQGYSEPGSGSDLASLKTRAQREGDHYLVNGQKIWTTHAHWADFMFCLVRTDASVPKQQGISFLLIDMKSPGVEVRPIITIDGHHHLNEVFLTDVRVPVENLVGQEGQGWTIAKYLLTFERTSIAGVADSKYEIGRLKEVARRGGTGRALIDEEGTRERIAELEIDLLALEYTTLRTLDKVAKGAAPGAESSGLKIAGTELQQAISEAMVEFGGYDSLAWLPEQPVGEPAYNSSTIRYNFLRASSIYGGSNEIQKNVIAKLVLGLG
;
A
#
# COMPACT_ATOMS: atom_id res chain seq x y z
N MET A 1 13.05 -10.43 -22.82
CA MET A 1 13.17 -9.35 -21.83
C MET A 1 14.62 -8.86 -21.84
N ASN A 2 14.87 -7.60 -22.13
CA ASN A 2 16.19 -7.00 -21.94
C ASN A 2 16.21 -6.36 -20.53
N ILE A 3 17.12 -6.80 -19.69
CA ILE A 3 17.26 -6.30 -18.30
C ILE A 3 18.21 -5.11 -18.18
N ASN A 4 18.85 -4.71 -19.29
CA ASN A 4 19.75 -3.56 -19.31
C ASN A 4 18.98 -2.30 -19.66
N TYR A 5 19.14 -1.27 -18.89
CA TYR A 5 18.58 0.06 -19.18
C TYR A 5 19.25 0.68 -20.41
N SER A 6 18.44 1.37 -21.23
CA SER A 6 18.95 2.20 -22.33
C SER A 6 19.76 3.39 -21.79
N PRO A 7 20.50 4.11 -22.63
CA PRO A 7 21.17 5.34 -22.22
C PRO A 7 20.21 6.38 -21.62
N GLU A 8 19.02 6.53 -22.19
CA GLU A 8 17.98 7.45 -21.74
C GLU A 8 17.42 7.02 -20.37
N GLU A 9 17.17 5.71 -20.18
CA GLU A 9 16.70 5.16 -18.91
C GLU A 9 17.77 5.31 -17.81
N ARG A 10 19.05 5.16 -18.15
CA ARG A 10 20.16 5.41 -17.21
C ARG A 10 20.27 6.88 -16.81
N HIS A 11 20.07 7.78 -17.77
CA HIS A 11 20.05 9.22 -17.47
C HIS A 11 18.88 9.56 -16.53
N PHE A 12 17.70 9.04 -16.81
CA PHE A 12 16.53 9.17 -15.94
C PHE A 12 16.78 8.59 -14.55
N GLN A 13 17.42 7.43 -14.46
CA GLN A 13 17.79 6.81 -13.18
C GLN A 13 18.70 7.74 -12.36
N GLU A 14 19.69 8.35 -12.97
CA GLU A 14 20.61 9.26 -12.27
C GLU A 14 19.92 10.56 -11.83
N GLU A 15 18.99 11.09 -12.65
CA GLU A 15 18.14 12.22 -12.30
C GLU A 15 17.31 11.91 -11.04
N VAL A 16 16.59 10.79 -11.05
CA VAL A 16 15.75 10.36 -9.91
C VAL A 16 16.61 10.11 -8.67
N ARG A 17 17.73 9.41 -8.80
CA ARG A 17 18.67 9.11 -7.71
C ARG A 17 19.17 10.38 -7.04
N THR A 18 19.62 11.34 -7.84
CA THR A 18 20.15 12.61 -7.33
C THR A 18 19.07 13.37 -6.58
N TRP A 19 17.90 13.50 -7.20
CA TRP A 19 16.79 14.22 -6.58
C TRP A 19 16.32 13.56 -5.27
N MET A 20 16.22 12.22 -5.24
CA MET A 20 15.83 11.49 -4.03
C MET A 20 16.82 11.73 -2.88
N ARG A 21 18.13 11.68 -3.14
CA ARG A 21 19.17 11.95 -2.12
C ARG A 21 19.06 13.35 -1.53
N GLU A 22 18.68 14.34 -2.33
CA GLU A 22 18.60 15.74 -1.91
C GLU A 22 17.30 16.09 -1.22
N ASN A 23 16.20 15.37 -1.52
CA ASN A 23 14.86 15.77 -1.14
C ASN A 23 14.11 14.78 -0.23
N ALA A 24 14.55 13.52 -0.15
CA ALA A 24 13.91 12.54 0.73
C ALA A 24 14.03 12.95 2.20
N PRO A 25 12.97 12.76 3.00
CA PRO A 25 13.05 13.03 4.43
C PRO A 25 14.15 12.20 5.09
N HIS A 26 15.03 12.86 5.82
CA HIS A 26 16.01 12.16 6.66
C HIS A 26 15.34 11.73 7.96
N THR A 27 15.04 10.44 8.08
CA THR A 27 14.64 9.87 9.36
C THR A 27 15.82 9.14 10.00
N PRO A 28 15.99 9.17 11.34
CA PRO A 28 17.12 8.55 12.01
C PRO A 28 17.31 7.05 11.73
N HIS A 29 16.26 6.39 11.22
CA HIS A 29 16.20 4.93 11.00
C HIS A 29 15.95 4.54 9.55
N GLY A 30 16.00 5.49 8.61
CA GLY A 30 15.44 5.30 7.27
C GLY A 30 13.91 5.13 7.33
N VAL A 31 13.21 5.41 6.25
CA VAL A 31 11.78 5.16 6.21
C VAL A 31 11.53 3.72 5.82
N GLN A 32 11.14 2.93 6.79
CA GLN A 32 10.90 1.50 6.65
C GLN A 32 9.39 1.25 6.56
N ILE A 33 9.00 0.24 5.78
CA ILE A 33 7.62 -0.27 5.85
C ILE A 33 7.31 -0.64 7.31
N GLY A 34 6.19 -0.13 7.82
CA GLY A 34 5.72 -0.44 9.17
C GLY A 34 6.31 0.44 10.28
N ILE A 35 7.11 1.44 9.96
CA ILE A 35 7.47 2.48 10.94
C ILE A 35 6.54 3.66 10.71
N PRO A 36 5.81 4.10 11.75
CA PRO A 36 4.91 5.23 11.64
C PRO A 36 5.66 6.49 11.30
N MET A 37 5.12 7.20 10.32
CA MET A 37 5.48 8.58 10.05
C MET A 37 4.31 9.46 10.51
N ASP A 38 4.60 10.66 11.00
CA ASP A 38 3.56 11.63 11.26
C ASP A 38 2.94 12.15 9.95
N LYS A 39 1.71 12.65 10.05
CA LYS A 39 0.96 13.15 8.89
C LYS A 39 1.68 14.29 8.20
N GLU A 40 2.26 15.20 8.95
CA GLU A 40 2.93 16.40 8.46
C GLU A 40 4.12 16.01 7.57
N THR A 41 4.97 15.11 8.04
CA THR A 41 6.14 14.61 7.29
C THR A 41 5.71 13.86 6.02
N GLN A 42 4.66 13.02 6.11
CA GLN A 42 4.14 12.29 4.95
C GLN A 42 3.59 13.25 3.88
N VAL A 43 2.76 14.20 4.29
CA VAL A 43 2.15 15.18 3.37
C VAL A 43 3.20 16.12 2.78
N GLU A 44 4.20 16.56 3.56
CA GLU A 44 5.29 17.38 3.04
C GLU A 44 6.11 16.63 1.99
N TRP A 45 6.43 15.35 2.24
CA TRP A 45 7.11 14.49 1.28
C TRP A 45 6.31 14.36 -0.03
N GLU A 46 5.04 14.05 0.06
CA GLU A 46 4.15 13.92 -1.11
C GLU A 46 4.02 15.25 -1.88
N ARG A 47 3.95 16.39 -1.19
CA ARG A 47 3.94 17.71 -1.83
C ARG A 47 5.24 18.05 -2.54
N ARG A 48 6.40 17.64 -2.00
CA ARG A 48 7.69 17.79 -2.72
C ARG A 48 7.68 17.01 -4.03
N LEU A 49 7.19 15.78 -4.04
CA LEU A 49 7.00 15.00 -5.26
C LEU A 49 5.97 15.63 -6.19
N ALA A 50 4.86 16.12 -5.69
CA ALA A 50 3.82 16.80 -6.46
C ALA A 50 4.39 18.06 -7.17
N SER A 51 5.20 18.86 -6.48
CA SER A 51 5.84 20.05 -7.06
C SER A 51 6.77 19.73 -8.23
N ARG A 52 7.32 18.51 -8.28
CA ARG A 52 8.12 17.98 -9.40
C ARG A 52 7.26 17.30 -10.48
N GLY A 53 5.96 17.13 -10.23
CA GLY A 53 5.06 16.35 -11.10
C GLY A 53 5.25 14.84 -10.98
N TRP A 54 5.86 14.36 -9.90
CA TRP A 54 6.25 12.95 -9.71
C TRP A 54 5.36 12.18 -8.74
N LEU A 55 4.45 12.86 -8.03
CA LEU A 55 3.60 12.20 -7.04
C LEU A 55 2.68 11.14 -7.68
N ALA A 56 1.99 11.52 -8.75
CA ALA A 56 1.11 10.62 -9.50
C ALA A 56 1.88 9.91 -10.64
N TYR A 57 3.08 9.39 -10.36
CA TYR A 57 4.07 8.91 -11.33
C TYR A 57 3.58 7.79 -12.27
N PHE A 58 2.52 7.09 -11.91
CA PHE A 58 1.93 6.02 -12.72
C PHE A 58 0.62 6.43 -13.43
N TRP A 59 0.18 7.70 -13.28
CA TRP A 59 -1.00 8.20 -13.97
C TRP A 59 -0.69 8.62 -15.40
N PRO A 60 -1.69 8.55 -16.32
CA PRO A 60 -1.58 9.18 -17.64
C PRO A 60 -1.40 10.70 -17.55
N GLU A 61 -0.79 11.30 -18.56
CA GLU A 61 -0.56 12.76 -18.64
C GLU A 61 -1.86 13.56 -18.56
N GLU A 62 -2.92 13.08 -19.20
CA GLU A 62 -4.24 13.73 -19.21
C GLU A 62 -4.85 13.91 -17.83
N TYR A 63 -4.38 13.14 -16.83
CA TYR A 63 -4.81 13.21 -15.42
C TYR A 63 -3.73 13.75 -14.48
N GLY A 64 -2.68 14.35 -15.01
CA GLY A 64 -1.62 14.99 -14.23
C GLY A 64 -0.46 14.09 -13.84
N GLY A 65 -0.35 12.90 -14.43
CA GLY A 65 0.84 12.06 -14.31
C GLY A 65 1.94 12.50 -15.28
N PRO A 66 3.19 12.08 -15.10
CA PRO A 66 4.30 12.43 -15.98
C PRO A 66 4.35 11.59 -17.28
N GLY A 67 3.40 10.67 -17.50
CA GLY A 67 3.38 9.82 -18.70
C GLY A 67 4.50 8.77 -18.77
N TRP A 68 5.11 8.45 -17.66
CA TRP A 68 6.26 7.54 -17.62
C TRP A 68 5.94 6.12 -18.12
N SER A 69 6.90 5.57 -18.84
CA SER A 69 6.90 4.15 -19.22
C SER A 69 6.91 3.24 -17.98
N VAL A 70 6.54 1.97 -18.17
CA VAL A 70 6.60 0.97 -17.09
C VAL A 70 8.02 0.85 -16.52
N THR A 71 9.06 0.94 -17.36
CA THR A 71 10.46 0.91 -16.93
C THR A 71 10.82 2.12 -16.09
N GLN A 72 10.39 3.32 -16.48
CA GLN A 72 10.66 4.54 -15.69
C GLN A 72 9.97 4.49 -14.32
N ARG A 73 8.74 3.97 -14.24
CA ARG A 73 8.04 3.76 -12.96
C ARG A 73 8.80 2.79 -12.07
N HIS A 74 9.31 1.71 -12.63
CA HIS A 74 10.14 0.74 -11.91
C HIS A 74 11.44 1.38 -11.42
N ILE A 75 12.14 2.15 -12.25
CA ILE A 75 13.33 2.90 -11.86
C ILE A 75 13.03 3.86 -10.70
N PHE A 76 11.92 4.59 -10.77
CA PHE A 76 11.51 5.50 -9.71
C PHE A 76 11.30 4.78 -8.37
N ASP A 77 10.60 3.64 -8.38
CA ASP A 77 10.39 2.83 -7.16
C ASP A 77 11.69 2.30 -6.57
N GLU A 78 12.61 1.83 -7.42
CA GLU A 78 13.93 1.35 -6.99
C GLU A 78 14.77 2.48 -6.38
N GLU A 79 14.83 3.65 -7.00
CA GLU A 79 15.63 4.78 -6.49
C GLU A 79 14.98 5.41 -5.25
N ARG A 80 13.63 5.46 -5.16
CA ARG A 80 12.91 5.86 -3.94
C ARG A 80 13.31 4.96 -2.77
N ALA A 81 13.21 3.66 -2.95
CA ALA A 81 13.53 2.70 -1.90
C ALA A 81 15.02 2.73 -1.53
N ALA A 82 15.92 2.79 -2.52
CA ALA A 82 17.37 2.86 -2.30
C ALA A 82 17.79 4.12 -1.51
N ALA A 83 17.05 5.23 -1.66
CA ALA A 83 17.26 6.44 -0.87
C ALA A 83 16.66 6.35 0.54
N GLY A 84 15.96 5.26 0.89
CA GLY A 84 15.21 5.14 2.14
C GLY A 84 14.03 6.13 2.23
N ALA A 85 13.53 6.60 1.09
CA ALA A 85 12.42 7.55 1.04
C ALA A 85 11.08 6.87 1.37
N PRO A 86 10.12 7.60 2.00
CA PRO A 86 8.83 7.06 2.37
C PRO A 86 8.06 6.46 1.20
N GLN A 87 7.26 5.44 1.49
CA GLN A 87 6.22 5.00 0.59
C GLN A 87 5.15 6.09 0.45
N LEU A 88 4.53 6.16 -0.72
CA LEU A 88 3.44 7.09 -0.98
C LEU A 88 2.13 6.52 -0.43
N SER A 89 1.22 7.39 0.00
CA SER A 89 -0.12 6.97 0.39
C SER A 89 -0.85 6.33 -0.80
N PRO A 90 -1.24 5.06 -0.73
CA PRO A 90 -1.82 4.39 -1.87
C PRO A 90 -3.28 4.78 -2.13
N PHE A 91 -3.99 5.29 -1.12
CA PHE A 91 -5.46 5.37 -1.15
C PHE A 91 -5.97 6.33 -2.22
N GLY A 92 -5.48 7.57 -2.25
CA GLY A 92 -5.83 8.52 -3.31
C GLY A 92 -5.17 8.16 -4.64
N LEU A 93 -3.87 7.89 -4.60
CA LEU A 93 -3.03 7.74 -5.79
C LEU A 93 -3.26 6.41 -6.53
N ALA A 94 -3.01 5.29 -5.86
CA ALA A 94 -2.98 3.97 -6.50
C ALA A 94 -4.34 3.26 -6.50
N MET A 95 -5.26 3.65 -5.61
CA MET A 95 -6.56 3.01 -5.47
C MET A 95 -7.68 3.86 -6.09
N LEU A 96 -7.99 5.03 -5.51
CA LEU A 96 -9.11 5.84 -5.97
C LEU A 96 -8.88 6.50 -7.33
N GLY A 97 -7.67 7.03 -7.58
CA GLY A 97 -7.37 7.71 -8.85
C GLY A 97 -7.72 6.87 -10.08
N PRO A 98 -7.19 5.64 -10.23
CA PRO A 98 -7.57 4.74 -11.32
C PRO A 98 -9.07 4.43 -11.39
N VAL A 99 -9.74 4.32 -10.23
CA VAL A 99 -11.20 4.12 -10.17
C VAL A 99 -11.94 5.33 -10.74
N LEU A 100 -11.57 6.54 -10.36
CA LEU A 100 -12.19 7.77 -10.88
C LEU A 100 -11.96 7.93 -12.38
N MET A 101 -10.76 7.60 -12.87
CA MET A 101 -10.45 7.63 -14.30
C MET A 101 -11.35 6.68 -15.09
N ALA A 102 -11.61 5.47 -14.57
CA ALA A 102 -12.37 4.44 -15.27
C ALA A 102 -13.90 4.56 -15.08
N PHE A 103 -14.37 4.96 -13.92
CA PHE A 103 -15.79 4.90 -13.53
C PHE A 103 -16.36 6.22 -13.05
N GLY A 104 -15.52 7.21 -12.72
CA GLY A 104 -15.97 8.51 -12.23
C GLY A 104 -16.65 9.33 -13.30
N SER A 105 -17.59 10.20 -12.90
CA SER A 105 -18.13 11.23 -13.76
C SER A 105 -17.05 12.27 -14.09
N GLU A 106 -17.28 13.06 -15.15
CA GLU A 106 -16.38 14.16 -15.50
C GLU A 106 -16.22 15.16 -14.34
N ALA A 107 -17.33 15.50 -13.67
CA ALA A 107 -17.30 16.37 -12.50
C ALA A 107 -16.45 15.79 -11.34
N GLN A 108 -16.55 14.48 -11.09
CA GLN A 108 -15.72 13.82 -10.08
C GLN A 108 -14.24 13.81 -10.45
N ARG A 109 -13.90 13.53 -11.72
CA ARG A 109 -12.51 13.57 -12.22
C ARG A 109 -11.91 14.96 -12.04
N GLN A 110 -12.62 15.99 -12.50
CA GLN A 110 -12.17 17.39 -12.39
C GLN A 110 -12.07 17.88 -10.95
N ARG A 111 -12.94 17.39 -10.06
CA ARG A 111 -12.95 17.79 -8.64
C ARG A 111 -11.83 17.13 -7.82
N TYR A 112 -11.58 15.83 -8.02
CA TYR A 112 -10.76 15.06 -7.11
C TYR A 112 -9.36 14.76 -7.63
N LEU A 113 -9.18 14.40 -8.92
CA LEU A 113 -7.88 13.97 -9.43
C LEU A 113 -6.78 15.03 -9.26
N PRO A 114 -7.01 16.34 -9.60
CA PRO A 114 -5.97 17.34 -9.41
C PRO A 114 -5.52 17.49 -7.97
N LYS A 115 -6.45 17.39 -7.01
CA LYS A 115 -6.15 17.55 -5.59
C LYS A 115 -5.42 16.34 -5.00
N ILE A 116 -5.73 15.14 -5.49
CA ILE A 116 -4.97 13.93 -5.14
C ILE A 116 -3.54 14.05 -5.67
N ALA A 117 -3.36 14.45 -6.94
CA ALA A 117 -2.05 14.60 -7.56
C ALA A 117 -1.20 15.72 -6.92
N ALA A 118 -1.83 16.70 -6.27
CA ALA A 118 -1.18 17.80 -5.55
C ALA A 118 -0.95 17.52 -4.06
N ALA A 119 -1.34 16.36 -3.51
CA ALA A 119 -1.36 16.06 -2.07
C ALA A 119 -2.14 17.11 -1.24
N GLU A 120 -3.25 17.60 -1.79
CA GLU A 120 -4.14 18.56 -1.10
C GLU A 120 -5.24 17.87 -0.32
N GLU A 121 -5.68 16.68 -0.74
CA GLU A 121 -6.72 15.89 -0.10
C GLU A 121 -6.24 14.48 0.19
N TYR A 122 -6.40 14.06 1.45
CA TYR A 122 -6.01 12.74 1.91
C TYR A 122 -7.22 11.79 1.93
N TRP A 123 -7.02 10.56 1.49
CA TRP A 123 -8.08 9.58 1.33
C TRP A 123 -7.87 8.34 2.21
N CYS A 124 -8.94 7.69 2.62
CA CYS A 124 -8.92 6.38 3.26
C CYS A 124 -9.92 5.42 2.62
N GLN A 125 -9.74 4.12 2.90
CA GLN A 125 -10.55 3.04 2.35
C GLN A 125 -11.56 2.51 3.37
N GLY A 126 -12.85 2.60 3.07
CA GLY A 126 -13.93 2.07 3.88
C GLY A 126 -14.49 0.77 3.32
N TYR A 127 -13.75 -0.34 3.39
CA TYR A 127 -14.16 -1.64 2.86
C TYR A 127 -14.59 -2.60 3.95
N SER A 128 -13.67 -3.07 4.76
CA SER A 128 -13.90 -4.10 5.77
C SER A 128 -14.86 -3.66 6.88
N GLU A 129 -15.64 -4.62 7.38
CA GLU A 129 -16.51 -4.45 8.54
C GLU A 129 -16.19 -5.52 9.59
N PRO A 130 -16.59 -5.39 10.86
CA PRO A 130 -16.31 -6.38 11.89
C PRO A 130 -16.69 -7.82 11.52
N GLY A 131 -17.72 -8.00 10.69
CA GLY A 131 -18.20 -9.29 10.18
C GLY A 131 -17.88 -9.57 8.71
N SER A 132 -17.13 -8.71 8.01
CA SER A 132 -16.92 -8.77 6.56
C SER A 132 -15.51 -8.33 6.17
N GLY A 133 -14.55 -9.25 6.28
CA GLY A 133 -13.17 -9.08 5.79
C GLY A 133 -12.96 -9.86 4.49
N SER A 134 -12.56 -11.13 4.58
CA SER A 134 -12.37 -12.00 3.40
C SER A 134 -13.66 -12.22 2.58
N ASP A 135 -14.82 -12.38 3.23
CA ASP A 135 -16.15 -12.32 2.57
C ASP A 135 -16.65 -10.86 2.51
N LEU A 136 -15.91 -10.02 1.79
CA LEU A 136 -16.23 -8.59 1.68
C LEU A 136 -17.64 -8.36 1.08
N ALA A 137 -18.12 -9.26 0.22
CA ALA A 137 -19.45 -9.16 -0.35
C ALA A 137 -20.58 -9.24 0.69
N SER A 138 -20.29 -9.70 1.92
CA SER A 138 -21.25 -9.76 3.02
C SER A 138 -21.39 -8.46 3.82
N LEU A 139 -20.75 -7.37 3.38
CA LEU A 139 -20.83 -6.06 4.03
C LEU A 139 -22.27 -5.60 4.27
N LYS A 140 -22.50 -4.90 5.39
CA LYS A 140 -23.81 -4.49 5.90
C LYS A 140 -24.00 -2.97 6.01
N THR A 141 -22.95 -2.17 5.91
CA THR A 141 -23.08 -0.70 5.89
C THR A 141 -24.07 -0.31 4.82
N ARG A 142 -25.22 0.23 5.26
CA ARG A 142 -26.37 0.52 4.39
C ARG A 142 -26.30 1.95 3.91
N ALA A 143 -26.68 2.18 2.65
CA ALA A 143 -26.91 3.50 2.09
C ALA A 143 -28.31 3.52 1.45
N GLN A 144 -29.21 4.28 2.03
CA GLN A 144 -30.57 4.44 1.55
C GLN A 144 -30.70 5.77 0.83
N ARG A 145 -31.16 5.75 -0.41
CA ARG A 145 -31.36 6.98 -1.18
C ARG A 145 -32.59 7.75 -0.68
N GLU A 146 -32.40 9.01 -0.35
CA GLU A 146 -33.43 9.96 0.09
C GLU A 146 -33.31 11.25 -0.72
N GLY A 147 -34.01 11.30 -1.86
CA GLY A 147 -33.99 12.44 -2.76
C GLY A 147 -32.61 12.66 -3.39
N ASP A 148 -31.94 13.75 -2.97
CA ASP A 148 -30.64 14.21 -3.48
C ASP A 148 -29.42 13.66 -2.72
N HIS A 149 -29.63 12.78 -1.73
CA HIS A 149 -28.55 12.19 -0.96
C HIS A 149 -28.82 10.73 -0.59
N TYR A 150 -27.76 10.07 -0.11
CA TYR A 150 -27.82 8.77 0.57
C TYR A 150 -27.72 9.00 2.08
N LEU A 151 -28.55 8.34 2.85
CA LEU A 151 -28.42 8.21 4.29
C LEU A 151 -27.62 6.96 4.60
N VAL A 152 -26.39 7.14 5.13
CA VAL A 152 -25.43 6.04 5.32
C VAL A 152 -25.32 5.67 6.79
N ASN A 153 -25.52 4.36 7.08
CA ASN A 153 -25.45 3.80 8.43
C ASN A 153 -24.65 2.52 8.45
N GLY A 154 -23.68 2.40 9.35
CA GLY A 154 -22.86 1.20 9.51
C GLY A 154 -21.55 1.45 10.23
N GLN A 155 -20.64 0.47 10.13
CA GLN A 155 -19.32 0.54 10.74
C GLN A 155 -18.29 -0.05 9.80
N LYS A 156 -17.18 0.67 9.62
CA LYS A 156 -15.97 0.17 8.96
C LYS A 156 -14.87 -0.08 9.97
N ILE A 157 -14.00 -1.04 9.69
CA ILE A 157 -12.88 -1.42 10.57
C ILE A 157 -11.60 -1.58 9.75
N TRP A 158 -10.47 -1.51 10.43
CA TRP A 158 -9.14 -1.59 9.83
C TRP A 158 -8.87 -0.48 8.82
N THR A 159 -9.53 0.67 9.00
CA THR A 159 -9.41 1.81 8.09
C THR A 159 -8.11 2.56 8.37
N THR A 160 -7.10 2.29 7.54
CA THR A 160 -5.78 2.91 7.67
C THR A 160 -5.90 4.42 7.47
N HIS A 161 -5.29 5.17 8.40
CA HIS A 161 -5.19 6.63 8.38
C HIS A 161 -6.54 7.37 8.26
N ALA A 162 -7.68 6.77 8.70
CA ALA A 162 -8.96 7.47 8.68
C ALA A 162 -8.93 8.77 9.49
N HIS A 163 -8.12 8.84 10.56
CA HIS A 163 -7.92 10.04 11.37
C HIS A 163 -7.13 11.16 10.65
N TRP A 164 -6.50 10.85 9.50
CA TRP A 164 -5.82 11.81 8.63
C TRP A 164 -6.69 12.25 7.46
N ALA A 165 -7.63 11.39 7.06
CA ALA A 165 -8.34 11.49 5.80
C ALA A 165 -9.34 12.65 5.77
N ASP A 166 -9.39 13.35 4.65
CA ASP A 166 -10.45 14.30 4.32
C ASP A 166 -11.67 13.56 3.75
N PHE A 167 -11.43 12.49 2.99
CA PHE A 167 -12.48 11.70 2.34
C PHE A 167 -12.22 10.19 2.49
N MET A 168 -13.31 9.44 2.45
CA MET A 168 -13.31 7.97 2.39
C MET A 168 -13.96 7.50 1.09
N PHE A 169 -13.33 6.60 0.36
CA PHE A 169 -14.04 5.80 -0.63
C PHE A 169 -14.57 4.53 0.03
N CYS A 170 -15.87 4.35 -0.05
CA CYS A 170 -16.61 3.39 0.78
C CYS A 170 -17.48 2.45 -0.03
N LEU A 171 -17.40 1.15 0.25
CA LEU A 171 -18.38 0.18 -0.22
C LEU A 171 -19.56 0.16 0.72
N VAL A 172 -20.76 0.30 0.15
CA VAL A 172 -22.02 0.33 0.88
C VAL A 172 -23.06 -0.57 0.23
N ARG A 173 -24.05 -1.02 1.00
CA ARG A 173 -25.19 -1.78 0.51
C ARG A 173 -26.34 -0.85 0.19
N THR A 174 -26.62 -0.69 -1.10
CA THR A 174 -27.78 0.08 -1.59
C THR A 174 -28.99 -0.80 -1.83
N ASP A 175 -28.79 -2.09 -2.13
CA ASP A 175 -29.89 -3.06 -2.31
C ASP A 175 -29.57 -4.38 -1.61
N ALA A 176 -30.47 -4.82 -0.72
CA ALA A 176 -30.36 -6.09 0.00
C ALA A 176 -31.27 -7.20 -0.61
N SER A 177 -32.07 -6.88 -1.60
CA SER A 177 -33.02 -7.80 -2.23
C SER A 177 -32.39 -8.63 -3.36
N VAL A 178 -31.22 -8.23 -3.85
CA VAL A 178 -30.47 -8.86 -4.95
C VAL A 178 -29.28 -9.68 -4.41
N PRO A 179 -28.63 -10.53 -5.25
CA PRO A 179 -27.41 -11.21 -4.85
C PRO A 179 -26.36 -10.26 -4.25
N LYS A 180 -25.63 -10.73 -3.23
CA LYS A 180 -24.72 -9.90 -2.40
C LYS A 180 -23.87 -8.90 -3.21
N GLN A 181 -23.26 -9.36 -4.30
CA GLN A 181 -22.35 -8.56 -5.13
C GLN A 181 -23.07 -7.47 -5.93
N GLN A 182 -24.34 -7.71 -6.32
CA GLN A 182 -25.12 -6.79 -7.15
C GLN A 182 -25.74 -5.64 -6.36
N GLY A 183 -25.83 -5.78 -5.03
CA GLY A 183 -26.40 -4.73 -4.17
C GLY A 183 -25.37 -3.82 -3.53
N ILE A 184 -24.11 -3.85 -4.00
CA ILE A 184 -23.01 -3.03 -3.46
C ILE A 184 -22.78 -1.84 -4.38
N SER A 185 -22.67 -0.65 -3.79
CA SER A 185 -22.33 0.61 -4.46
C SER A 185 -21.05 1.23 -3.87
N PHE A 186 -20.46 2.16 -4.60
CA PHE A 186 -19.19 2.83 -4.24
C PHE A 186 -19.45 4.33 -4.01
N LEU A 187 -19.32 4.81 -2.77
CA LEU A 187 -19.57 6.19 -2.41
C LEU A 187 -18.29 6.91 -1.97
N LEU A 188 -18.21 8.20 -2.24
CA LEU A 188 -17.20 9.10 -1.72
C LEU A 188 -17.81 9.87 -0.54
N ILE A 189 -17.28 9.65 0.67
CA ILE A 189 -17.80 10.21 1.91
C ILE A 189 -16.83 11.26 2.44
N ASP A 190 -17.31 12.48 2.71
CA ASP A 190 -16.54 13.50 3.42
C ASP A 190 -16.44 13.09 4.90
N MET A 191 -15.20 12.92 5.38
CA MET A 191 -14.91 12.47 6.75
C MET A 191 -15.27 13.51 7.83
N LYS A 192 -15.55 14.75 7.42
CA LYS A 192 -16.01 15.83 8.29
C LYS A 192 -17.55 15.92 8.39
N SER A 193 -18.27 15.06 7.66
CA SER A 193 -19.73 15.03 7.69
C SER A 193 -20.26 14.72 9.10
N PRO A 194 -21.34 15.37 9.53
CA PRO A 194 -22.03 14.98 10.77
C PRO A 194 -22.39 13.47 10.74
N GLY A 195 -22.16 12.80 11.88
CA GLY A 195 -22.42 11.37 12.02
C GLY A 195 -21.22 10.45 11.67
N VAL A 196 -20.11 11.00 11.18
CA VAL A 196 -18.85 10.25 11.05
C VAL A 196 -18.08 10.34 12.37
N GLU A 197 -17.78 9.18 12.96
CA GLU A 197 -16.96 9.08 14.15
C GLU A 197 -15.79 8.12 13.89
N VAL A 198 -14.55 8.58 14.13
CA VAL A 198 -13.32 7.80 13.95
C VAL A 198 -12.77 7.44 15.33
N ARG A 199 -12.55 6.14 15.57
CA ARG A 199 -11.95 5.63 16.80
C ARG A 199 -10.65 4.91 16.53
N PRO A 200 -9.58 5.14 17.31
CA PRO A 200 -8.29 4.52 17.11
C PRO A 200 -8.32 3.02 17.42
N ILE A 201 -7.56 2.25 16.63
CA ILE A 201 -7.15 0.90 16.95
C ILE A 201 -5.64 0.94 17.13
N ILE A 202 -5.19 0.67 18.36
CA ILE A 202 -3.76 0.52 18.63
C ILE A 202 -3.37 -0.91 18.29
N THR A 203 -2.45 -1.05 17.35
CA THR A 203 -2.01 -2.34 16.83
C THR A 203 -0.91 -2.96 17.70
N ILE A 204 -0.57 -4.24 17.46
CA ILE A 204 0.42 -4.97 18.26
C ILE A 204 1.83 -4.35 18.21
N ASP A 205 2.11 -3.54 17.20
CA ASP A 205 3.33 -2.72 17.09
C ASP A 205 3.31 -1.46 17.98
N GLY A 206 2.20 -1.21 18.70
CA GLY A 206 2.03 -0.11 19.65
C GLY A 206 1.56 1.20 19.03
N HIS A 207 1.31 1.25 17.72
CA HIS A 207 1.02 2.48 17.00
C HIS A 207 -0.44 2.60 16.56
N HIS A 208 -0.84 3.85 16.31
CA HIS A 208 -2.14 4.21 15.78
C HIS A 208 -2.08 4.36 14.26
N HIS A 209 -2.26 3.26 13.53
CA HIS A 209 -2.40 3.27 12.06
C HIS A 209 -3.84 3.08 11.63
N LEU A 210 -4.57 2.26 12.38
CA LEU A 210 -5.86 1.72 12.01
C LEU A 210 -6.97 2.36 12.83
N ASN A 211 -8.17 2.34 12.26
CA ASN A 211 -9.33 2.92 12.91
C ASN A 211 -10.58 2.07 12.69
N GLU A 212 -11.50 2.17 13.62
CA GLU A 212 -12.92 1.96 13.40
C GLU A 212 -13.54 3.27 12.93
N VAL A 213 -14.46 3.18 11.98
CA VAL A 213 -15.24 4.33 11.51
C VAL A 213 -16.70 4.01 11.61
N PHE A 214 -17.40 4.76 12.46
CA PHE A 214 -18.85 4.65 12.64
C PHE A 214 -19.53 5.69 11.77
N LEU A 215 -20.59 5.26 11.10
CA LEU A 215 -21.42 6.08 10.23
C LEU A 215 -22.84 6.03 10.77
N THR A 216 -23.33 7.16 11.29
CA THR A 216 -24.66 7.28 11.88
C THR A 216 -25.41 8.41 11.19
N ASP A 217 -26.39 8.05 10.37
CA ASP A 217 -27.22 8.98 9.58
C ASP A 217 -26.37 9.97 8.75
N VAL A 218 -25.25 9.50 8.21
CA VAL A 218 -24.36 10.33 7.39
C VAL A 218 -25.02 10.62 6.04
N ARG A 219 -25.19 11.91 5.74
CA ARG A 219 -25.78 12.36 4.47
C ARG A 219 -24.70 12.51 3.41
N VAL A 220 -24.76 11.70 2.39
CA VAL A 220 -23.82 11.68 1.26
C VAL A 220 -24.53 12.10 -0.01
N PRO A 221 -24.13 13.18 -0.69
CA PRO A 221 -24.77 13.64 -1.93
C PRO A 221 -24.80 12.54 -3.01
N VAL A 222 -25.87 12.51 -3.83
CA VAL A 222 -25.98 11.49 -4.91
C VAL A 222 -24.88 11.60 -5.96
N GLU A 223 -24.32 12.79 -6.16
CA GLU A 223 -23.18 13.02 -7.06
C GLU A 223 -21.88 12.38 -6.58
N ASN A 224 -21.81 11.95 -5.31
CA ASN A 224 -20.68 11.21 -4.76
C ASN A 224 -20.75 9.68 -5.00
N LEU A 225 -21.77 9.21 -5.72
CA LEU A 225 -21.81 7.83 -6.24
C LEU A 225 -20.84 7.71 -7.41
N VAL A 226 -19.89 6.79 -7.33
CA VAL A 226 -18.98 6.45 -8.43
C VAL A 226 -19.62 5.33 -9.27
N GLY A 227 -19.73 5.57 -10.58
CA GLY A 227 -20.43 4.66 -11.47
C GLY A 227 -21.95 4.69 -11.24
N GLN A 228 -22.56 3.51 -11.14
CA GLN A 228 -23.99 3.32 -10.91
C GLN A 228 -24.24 2.50 -9.64
N GLU A 229 -25.47 2.60 -9.08
CA GLU A 229 -25.88 1.69 -8.00
C GLU A 229 -25.72 0.23 -8.43
N GLY A 230 -25.24 -0.61 -7.53
CA GLY A 230 -24.97 -2.03 -7.81
C GLY A 230 -23.64 -2.32 -8.50
N GLN A 231 -22.90 -1.32 -8.96
CA GLN A 231 -21.57 -1.51 -9.60
C GLN A 231 -20.38 -1.57 -8.62
N GLY A 232 -20.61 -1.35 -7.34
CA GLY A 232 -19.53 -1.25 -6.34
C GLY A 232 -18.63 -2.49 -6.29
N TRP A 233 -19.17 -3.68 -6.50
CA TRP A 233 -18.36 -4.90 -6.56
C TRP A 233 -17.44 -4.97 -7.78
N THR A 234 -17.89 -4.53 -8.93
CA THR A 234 -17.06 -4.43 -10.14
C THR A 234 -15.95 -3.42 -9.97
N ILE A 235 -16.27 -2.26 -9.40
CA ILE A 235 -15.29 -1.21 -9.07
C ILE A 235 -14.26 -1.72 -8.05
N ALA A 236 -14.71 -2.41 -6.99
CA ALA A 236 -13.81 -3.00 -5.99
C ALA A 236 -12.84 -4.01 -6.61
N LYS A 237 -13.31 -4.90 -7.48
CA LYS A 237 -12.42 -5.85 -8.20
C LYS A 237 -11.40 -5.16 -9.07
N TYR A 238 -11.79 -4.09 -9.76
CA TYR A 238 -10.88 -3.27 -10.57
C TYR A 238 -9.80 -2.64 -9.69
N LEU A 239 -10.17 -1.99 -8.59
CA LEU A 239 -9.24 -1.38 -7.63
C LEU A 239 -8.23 -2.41 -7.09
N LEU A 240 -8.70 -3.57 -6.65
CA LEU A 240 -7.87 -4.63 -6.08
C LEU A 240 -6.84 -5.21 -7.07
N THR A 241 -7.04 -5.02 -8.37
CA THR A 241 -6.06 -5.42 -9.39
C THR A 241 -4.79 -4.57 -9.31
N PHE A 242 -4.93 -3.28 -9.07
CA PHE A 242 -3.78 -2.35 -8.91
C PHE A 242 -3.09 -2.52 -7.56
N GLU A 243 -3.85 -2.73 -6.48
CA GLU A 243 -3.32 -2.93 -5.14
C GLU A 243 -2.33 -4.11 -5.07
N ARG A 244 -2.67 -5.24 -5.67
CA ARG A 244 -1.86 -6.47 -5.59
C ARG A 244 -0.47 -6.36 -6.22
N THR A 245 -0.30 -5.55 -7.25
CA THR A 245 1.00 -5.38 -7.91
C THR A 245 1.99 -4.56 -7.08
N SER A 246 1.52 -3.63 -6.24
CA SER A 246 2.35 -2.80 -5.37
C SER A 246 2.75 -3.51 -4.06
N ILE A 247 1.92 -4.44 -3.56
CA ILE A 247 2.15 -5.14 -2.28
C ILE A 247 3.40 -6.04 -2.32
N ALA A 248 3.85 -6.50 -3.49
CA ALA A 248 5.04 -7.34 -3.62
C ALA A 248 6.31 -6.69 -3.00
N GLY A 249 6.43 -5.37 -3.03
CA GLY A 249 7.44 -4.59 -2.30
C GLY A 249 8.88 -4.97 -2.60
N VAL A 250 9.21 -5.27 -3.86
CA VAL A 250 10.57 -5.73 -4.28
C VAL A 250 11.63 -4.70 -3.92
N ALA A 251 11.44 -3.44 -4.30
CA ALA A 251 12.41 -2.37 -4.08
C ALA A 251 12.67 -2.13 -2.57
N ASP A 252 11.60 -2.11 -1.77
CA ASP A 252 11.73 -1.97 -0.32
C ASP A 252 12.40 -3.20 0.32
N SER A 253 12.13 -4.41 -0.18
CA SER A 253 12.78 -5.63 0.29
C SER A 253 14.29 -5.64 -0.03
N LYS A 254 14.72 -5.11 -1.19
CA LYS A 254 16.14 -4.89 -1.53
C LYS A 254 16.82 -3.97 -0.53
N TYR A 255 16.19 -2.84 -0.24
CA TYR A 255 16.69 -1.88 0.74
C TYR A 255 16.88 -2.54 2.11
N GLU A 256 15.88 -3.30 2.55
CA GLU A 256 15.91 -3.94 3.86
C GLU A 256 16.94 -5.08 3.97
N ILE A 257 17.15 -5.87 2.92
CA ILE A 257 18.24 -6.86 2.90
C ILE A 257 19.60 -6.13 2.94
N GLY A 258 19.71 -4.99 2.27
CA GLY A 258 20.89 -4.13 2.37
C GLY A 258 21.18 -3.72 3.82
N ARG A 259 20.15 -3.24 4.55
CA ARG A 259 20.23 -2.91 5.96
C ARG A 259 20.58 -4.13 6.83
N LEU A 260 19.94 -5.27 6.59
CA LEU A 260 20.23 -6.51 7.31
C LEU A 260 21.71 -6.89 7.19
N LYS A 261 22.29 -6.75 5.99
CA LYS A 261 23.72 -6.97 5.77
C LYS A 261 24.61 -5.97 6.52
N GLU A 262 24.22 -4.70 6.58
CA GLU A 262 24.96 -3.69 7.34
C GLU A 262 24.95 -4.01 8.84
N VAL A 263 23.78 -4.38 9.36
CA VAL A 263 23.62 -4.83 10.73
C VAL A 263 24.50 -6.05 11.03
N ALA A 264 24.47 -7.07 10.17
CA ALA A 264 25.30 -8.27 10.32
C ALA A 264 26.80 -7.97 10.29
N ARG A 265 27.24 -6.93 9.58
CA ARG A 265 28.66 -6.50 9.55
C ARG A 265 29.07 -5.74 10.79
N ARG A 266 28.15 -5.00 11.43
CA ARG A 266 28.45 -4.16 12.62
C ARG A 266 28.30 -4.92 13.93
N GLY A 267 27.44 -5.95 13.97
CA GLY A 267 27.02 -6.60 15.21
C GLY A 267 28.06 -7.46 15.88
N GLY A 268 27.93 -7.58 17.20
CA GLY A 268 28.57 -8.57 18.04
C GLY A 268 29.69 -8.05 18.94
N THR A 269 29.77 -8.62 20.13
CA THR A 269 30.84 -8.42 21.10
C THR A 269 32.07 -9.22 20.67
N GLY A 270 32.77 -8.79 19.58
CA GLY A 270 34.06 -9.31 19.20
C GLY A 270 34.18 -9.93 17.80
N ARG A 271 33.13 -10.45 17.19
CA ARG A 271 33.10 -10.96 15.82
C ARG A 271 31.82 -10.46 15.11
N ALA A 272 31.96 -10.05 13.85
CA ALA A 272 30.81 -9.65 13.06
C ALA A 272 29.91 -10.86 12.76
N LEU A 273 28.59 -10.73 12.89
CA LEU A 273 27.65 -11.81 12.61
C LEU A 273 27.77 -12.33 11.18
N ILE A 274 28.13 -11.46 10.22
CA ILE A 274 28.35 -11.85 8.83
C ILE A 274 29.45 -12.91 8.64
N ASP A 275 30.36 -13.06 9.62
CA ASP A 275 31.42 -14.07 9.60
C ASP A 275 30.93 -15.44 10.05
N GLU A 276 29.73 -15.54 10.60
CA GLU A 276 29.08 -16.80 10.97
C GLU A 276 28.41 -17.43 9.76
N GLU A 277 28.58 -18.76 9.61
CA GLU A 277 28.03 -19.50 8.48
C GLU A 277 26.52 -19.41 8.42
N GLY A 278 25.83 -19.65 9.51
CA GLY A 278 24.36 -19.59 9.57
C GLY A 278 23.77 -18.23 9.23
N THR A 279 24.47 -17.12 9.62
CA THR A 279 24.07 -15.77 9.24
C THR A 279 24.18 -15.56 7.72
N ARG A 280 25.28 -16.02 7.10
CA ARG A 280 25.45 -15.94 5.64
C ARG A 280 24.42 -16.77 4.89
N GLU A 281 24.16 -17.98 5.35
CA GLU A 281 23.13 -18.86 4.79
C GLU A 281 21.75 -18.20 4.84
N ARG A 282 21.37 -17.65 6.00
CA ARG A 282 20.08 -16.96 6.16
C ARG A 282 19.94 -15.75 5.21
N ILE A 283 20.99 -14.94 5.07
CA ILE A 283 20.99 -13.81 4.12
C ILE A 283 20.90 -14.33 2.68
N ALA A 284 21.63 -15.38 2.33
CA ALA A 284 21.60 -15.93 0.98
C ALA A 284 20.23 -16.49 0.60
N GLU A 285 19.54 -17.18 1.52
CA GLU A 285 18.15 -17.63 1.32
C GLU A 285 17.22 -16.47 0.98
N LEU A 286 17.26 -15.38 1.79
CA LEU A 286 16.45 -14.19 1.56
C LEU A 286 16.77 -13.50 0.22
N GLU A 287 18.04 -13.48 -0.19
CA GLU A 287 18.45 -12.93 -1.48
C GLU A 287 17.97 -13.78 -2.66
N ILE A 288 17.98 -15.11 -2.54
CA ILE A 288 17.47 -16.03 -3.55
C ILE A 288 15.95 -15.81 -3.73
N ASP A 289 15.21 -15.73 -2.63
CA ASP A 289 13.76 -15.48 -2.66
C ASP A 289 13.44 -14.11 -3.26
N LEU A 290 14.21 -13.08 -2.88
CA LEU A 290 14.09 -11.74 -3.46
C LEU A 290 14.34 -11.74 -4.96
N LEU A 291 15.40 -12.41 -5.42
CA LEU A 291 15.76 -12.51 -6.83
C LEU A 291 14.64 -13.20 -7.64
N ALA A 292 14.09 -14.29 -7.11
CA ALA A 292 12.98 -14.99 -7.73
C ALA A 292 11.72 -14.10 -7.83
N LEU A 293 11.42 -13.35 -6.75
CA LEU A 293 10.31 -12.38 -6.71
C LEU A 293 10.53 -11.23 -7.71
N GLU A 294 11.74 -10.68 -7.77
CA GLU A 294 12.10 -9.60 -8.70
C GLU A 294 11.90 -10.00 -10.16
N TYR A 295 12.48 -11.12 -10.59
CA TYR A 295 12.32 -11.58 -11.96
C TYR A 295 10.87 -11.91 -12.32
N THR A 296 10.09 -12.40 -11.36
CA THR A 296 8.66 -12.65 -11.57
C THR A 296 7.91 -11.33 -11.73
N THR A 297 8.25 -10.31 -10.93
CA THR A 297 7.69 -8.96 -11.04
C THR A 297 8.05 -8.34 -12.39
N LEU A 298 9.32 -8.36 -12.80
CA LEU A 298 9.77 -7.82 -14.10
C LEU A 298 9.07 -8.51 -15.28
N ARG A 299 8.84 -9.83 -15.23
CA ARG A 299 8.07 -10.53 -16.25
C ARG A 299 6.61 -10.08 -16.30
N THR A 300 6.00 -9.78 -15.17
CA THR A 300 4.64 -9.26 -15.09
C THR A 300 4.58 -7.84 -15.66
N LEU A 301 5.54 -6.99 -15.32
CA LEU A 301 5.65 -5.64 -15.86
C LEU A 301 5.88 -5.64 -17.38
N ASP A 302 6.71 -6.55 -17.92
CA ASP A 302 6.92 -6.70 -19.38
C ASP A 302 5.60 -7.07 -20.10
N LYS A 303 4.78 -7.95 -19.51
CA LYS A 303 3.44 -8.25 -20.05
C LYS A 303 2.52 -7.03 -20.04
N VAL A 304 2.48 -6.29 -18.93
CA VAL A 304 1.66 -5.07 -18.80
C VAL A 304 2.11 -4.00 -19.78
N ALA A 305 3.42 -3.81 -19.97
CA ALA A 305 3.98 -2.88 -20.96
C ALA A 305 3.56 -3.23 -22.41
N LYS A 306 3.25 -4.50 -22.67
CA LYS A 306 2.73 -4.99 -23.96
C LYS A 306 1.19 -4.98 -24.05
N GLY A 307 0.52 -4.34 -23.10
CA GLY A 307 -0.94 -4.17 -23.08
C GLY A 307 -1.74 -5.32 -22.46
N ALA A 308 -1.08 -6.30 -21.81
CA ALA A 308 -1.79 -7.34 -21.09
C ALA A 308 -2.29 -6.83 -19.74
N ALA A 309 -3.48 -7.24 -19.32
CA ALA A 309 -3.93 -7.01 -17.96
C ALA A 309 -3.17 -7.90 -16.97
N PRO A 310 -2.89 -7.43 -15.72
CA PRO A 310 -2.35 -8.29 -14.68
C PRO A 310 -3.25 -9.52 -14.44
N GLY A 311 -2.67 -10.69 -14.47
CA GLY A 311 -3.38 -11.97 -14.30
C GLY A 311 -3.34 -12.48 -12.85
N ALA A 312 -3.65 -13.79 -12.70
CA ALA A 312 -3.60 -14.47 -11.41
C ALA A 312 -2.19 -14.56 -10.82
N GLU A 313 -1.13 -14.32 -11.63
CA GLU A 313 0.26 -14.20 -11.17
C GLU A 313 0.44 -13.08 -10.12
N SER A 314 -0.37 -12.03 -10.15
CA SER A 314 -0.36 -10.97 -9.12
C SER A 314 -0.67 -11.50 -7.71
N SER A 315 -1.48 -12.56 -7.62
CA SER A 315 -1.74 -13.26 -6.35
C SER A 315 -0.48 -13.99 -5.84
N GLY A 316 0.30 -14.59 -6.73
CA GLY A 316 1.60 -15.22 -6.39
C GLY A 316 2.62 -14.19 -5.91
N LEU A 317 2.69 -13.04 -6.58
CA LEU A 317 3.56 -11.92 -6.18
C LEU A 317 3.20 -11.42 -4.77
N LYS A 318 1.91 -11.27 -4.48
CA LYS A 318 1.45 -10.84 -3.14
C LYS A 318 1.85 -11.85 -2.06
N ILE A 319 1.65 -13.15 -2.28
CA ILE A 319 2.03 -14.20 -1.33
C ILE A 319 3.55 -14.15 -1.09
N ALA A 320 4.35 -14.31 -2.13
CA ALA A 320 5.81 -14.37 -2.01
C ALA A 320 6.40 -13.08 -1.43
N GLY A 321 5.90 -11.91 -1.86
CA GLY A 321 6.38 -10.62 -1.36
C GLY A 321 6.08 -10.41 0.12
N THR A 322 4.88 -10.75 0.59
CA THR A 322 4.53 -10.59 2.01
C THR A 322 5.25 -11.59 2.91
N GLU A 323 5.46 -12.82 2.45
CA GLU A 323 6.24 -13.83 3.18
C GLU A 323 7.71 -13.43 3.26
N LEU A 324 8.29 -12.90 2.18
CA LEU A 324 9.67 -12.38 2.19
C LEU A 324 9.83 -11.17 3.13
N GLN A 325 8.90 -10.21 3.11
CA GLN A 325 8.92 -9.05 4.03
C GLN A 325 8.88 -9.50 5.50
N GLN A 326 8.06 -10.51 5.81
CA GLN A 326 7.99 -11.10 7.15
C GLN A 326 9.32 -11.79 7.52
N ALA A 327 9.89 -12.58 6.63
CA ALA A 327 11.16 -13.27 6.86
C ALA A 327 12.35 -12.33 7.05
N ILE A 328 12.41 -11.23 6.28
CA ILE A 328 13.44 -10.18 6.45
C ILE A 328 13.28 -9.51 7.82
N SER A 329 12.05 -9.16 8.23
CA SER A 329 11.82 -8.51 9.52
C SER A 329 12.14 -9.44 10.70
N GLU A 330 11.91 -10.73 10.55
CA GLU A 330 12.27 -11.77 11.52
C GLU A 330 13.80 -11.88 11.65
N ALA A 331 14.50 -12.00 10.54
CA ALA A 331 15.98 -12.03 10.54
C ALA A 331 16.59 -10.78 11.17
N MET A 332 15.98 -9.60 10.99
CA MET A 332 16.43 -8.36 11.61
C MET A 332 16.30 -8.41 13.15
N VAL A 333 15.23 -8.99 13.67
CA VAL A 333 15.04 -9.21 15.12
C VAL A 333 16.04 -10.24 15.64
N GLU A 334 16.24 -11.35 14.93
CA GLU A 334 17.18 -12.41 15.29
C GLU A 334 18.62 -11.88 15.37
N PHE A 335 19.06 -11.12 14.36
CA PHE A 335 20.43 -10.59 14.30
C PHE A 335 20.68 -9.49 15.34
N GLY A 336 19.64 -8.72 15.67
CA GLY A 336 19.72 -7.71 16.73
C GLY A 336 19.71 -8.28 18.14
N GLY A 337 19.29 -9.53 18.31
CA GLY A 337 19.24 -10.22 19.61
C GLY A 337 18.49 -9.38 20.66
N TYR A 338 19.08 -9.19 21.83
CA TYR A 338 18.44 -8.43 22.93
C TYR A 338 18.21 -6.95 22.56
N ASP A 339 19.07 -6.33 21.75
CA ASP A 339 18.95 -4.92 21.38
C ASP A 339 17.71 -4.69 20.48
N SER A 340 17.30 -5.68 19.71
CA SER A 340 16.11 -5.60 18.85
C SER A 340 14.78 -5.75 19.62
N LEU A 341 14.80 -6.32 20.84
CA LEU A 341 13.58 -6.57 21.64
C LEU A 341 13.03 -5.31 22.30
N ALA A 342 13.81 -4.23 22.36
CA ALA A 342 13.36 -2.98 22.94
C ALA A 342 12.23 -2.37 22.10
N TRP A 343 11.09 -2.13 22.76
CA TRP A 343 9.88 -1.61 22.13
C TRP A 343 9.56 -0.18 22.59
N LEU A 344 10.56 0.65 22.69
CA LEU A 344 10.43 2.03 23.12
C LEU A 344 11.14 2.93 22.10
N PRO A 345 10.42 3.36 21.03
CA PRO A 345 11.04 4.20 19.98
C PRO A 345 11.59 5.52 20.53
N GLU A 346 11.04 5.99 21.65
CA GLU A 346 11.48 7.22 22.32
C GLU A 346 12.72 7.02 23.21
N GLN A 347 13.05 5.78 23.54
CA GLN A 347 14.21 5.41 24.36
C GLN A 347 14.99 4.29 23.67
N PRO A 348 15.73 4.60 22.62
CA PRO A 348 16.50 3.60 21.90
C PRO A 348 17.53 2.91 22.81
N VAL A 349 17.61 1.60 22.73
CA VAL A 349 18.56 0.76 23.45
C VAL A 349 19.49 0.11 22.45
N GLY A 350 20.79 0.14 22.72
CA GLY A 350 21.80 -0.46 21.85
C GLY A 350 22.02 0.32 20.52
N GLU A 351 22.36 -0.42 19.49
CA GLU A 351 22.63 0.16 18.16
C GLU A 351 21.36 0.69 17.50
N PRO A 352 21.36 1.93 16.98
CA PRO A 352 20.18 2.54 16.36
C PRO A 352 19.54 1.70 15.24
N ALA A 353 20.34 0.88 14.57
CA ALA A 353 19.86 0.02 13.47
C ALA A 353 18.81 -1.02 13.90
N TYR A 354 18.76 -1.38 15.19
CA TYR A 354 17.83 -2.38 15.73
C TYR A 354 16.56 -1.79 16.35
N ASN A 355 16.57 -0.49 16.68
CA ASN A 355 15.54 0.13 17.54
C ASN A 355 14.09 0.04 17.03
N SER A 356 13.90 -0.22 15.75
CA SER A 356 12.58 -0.33 15.13
C SER A 356 12.25 -1.76 14.67
N SER A 357 13.14 -2.72 14.92
CA SER A 357 13.03 -4.08 14.38
C SER A 357 11.79 -4.80 14.88
N THR A 358 11.52 -4.78 16.19
CA THR A 358 10.33 -5.41 16.79
C THR A 358 9.04 -4.73 16.37
N ILE A 359 9.02 -3.39 16.28
CA ILE A 359 7.86 -2.63 15.81
C ILE A 359 7.51 -3.09 14.39
N ARG A 360 8.50 -3.11 13.52
CA ARG A 360 8.32 -3.53 12.13
C ARG A 360 7.93 -5.00 12.00
N TYR A 361 8.57 -5.88 12.76
CA TYR A 361 8.20 -7.30 12.83
C TYR A 361 6.72 -7.46 13.17
N ASN A 362 6.25 -6.78 14.21
CA ASN A 362 4.85 -6.82 14.64
C ASN A 362 3.91 -6.26 13.58
N PHE A 363 4.20 -5.10 12.99
CA PHE A 363 3.40 -4.50 11.93
C PHE A 363 3.23 -5.44 10.73
N LEU A 364 4.33 -6.04 10.27
CA LEU A 364 4.33 -6.90 9.08
C LEU A 364 3.60 -8.24 9.27
N ARG A 365 3.21 -8.62 10.50
CA ARG A 365 2.32 -9.78 10.70
C ARG A 365 0.99 -9.62 9.96
N ALA A 366 0.54 -8.38 9.76
CA ALA A 366 -0.68 -8.09 9.01
C ALA A 366 -0.50 -8.18 7.47
N SER A 367 0.73 -8.19 6.94
CA SER A 367 0.98 -8.16 5.49
C SER A 367 0.41 -9.38 4.76
N SER A 368 0.41 -10.56 5.39
CA SER A 368 -0.23 -11.76 4.85
C SER A 368 -1.76 -11.77 4.96
N ILE A 369 -2.35 -10.76 5.61
CA ILE A 369 -3.80 -10.66 5.88
C ILE A 369 -4.45 -9.58 5.03
N TYR A 370 -3.93 -8.36 5.03
CA TYR A 370 -4.50 -7.26 4.25
C TYR A 370 -4.30 -7.45 2.73
N GLY A 371 -5.04 -6.70 1.91
CA GLY A 371 -5.00 -6.83 0.45
C GLY A 371 -5.52 -8.20 -0.05
N GLY A 372 -6.38 -8.86 0.75
CA GLY A 372 -6.79 -10.25 0.58
C GLY A 372 -5.77 -11.22 1.16
N SER A 373 -6.19 -12.04 2.16
CA SER A 373 -5.27 -12.95 2.86
C SER A 373 -4.56 -13.91 1.90
N ASN A 374 -3.39 -14.42 2.31
CA ASN A 374 -2.63 -15.38 1.50
C ASN A 374 -3.48 -16.60 1.14
N GLU A 375 -4.41 -17.03 2.01
CA GLU A 375 -5.37 -18.11 1.74
C GLU A 375 -6.33 -17.74 0.61
N ILE A 376 -6.88 -16.50 0.63
CA ILE A 376 -7.73 -16.00 -0.46
C ILE A 376 -6.95 -15.90 -1.77
N GLN A 377 -5.69 -15.46 -1.73
CA GLN A 377 -4.83 -15.42 -2.92
C GLN A 377 -4.57 -16.84 -3.47
N LYS A 378 -4.33 -17.83 -2.60
CA LYS A 378 -4.22 -19.24 -3.00
C LYS A 378 -5.51 -19.75 -3.64
N ASN A 379 -6.68 -19.39 -3.12
CA ASN A 379 -7.98 -19.73 -3.72
C ASN A 379 -8.15 -19.09 -5.11
N VAL A 380 -7.70 -17.84 -5.29
CA VAL A 380 -7.73 -17.17 -6.61
C VAL A 380 -6.86 -17.93 -7.62
N ILE A 381 -5.64 -18.33 -7.22
CA ILE A 381 -4.72 -19.12 -8.07
C ILE A 381 -5.37 -20.48 -8.40
N ALA A 382 -5.87 -21.19 -7.38
CA ALA A 382 -6.52 -22.48 -7.58
C ALA A 382 -7.66 -22.42 -8.61
N LYS A 383 -8.49 -21.39 -8.52
CA LYS A 383 -9.63 -21.20 -9.43
C LYS A 383 -9.21 -20.75 -10.82
N LEU A 384 -8.37 -19.72 -10.94
CA LEU A 384 -8.08 -19.07 -12.22
C LEU A 384 -6.95 -19.74 -13.01
N VAL A 385 -5.97 -20.35 -12.32
CA VAL A 385 -4.82 -21.00 -12.97
C VAL A 385 -5.00 -22.50 -13.08
N LEU A 386 -5.50 -23.14 -12.01
CA LEU A 386 -5.61 -24.59 -11.95
C LEU A 386 -7.01 -25.12 -12.32
N GLY A 387 -8.01 -24.24 -12.46
CA GLY A 387 -9.39 -24.65 -12.75
C GLY A 387 -10.07 -25.45 -11.63
N LEU A 388 -9.56 -25.32 -10.39
CA LEU A 388 -10.08 -26.00 -9.21
C LEU A 388 -11.08 -25.07 -8.48
N GLY A 389 -12.34 -25.51 -8.30
CA GLY A 389 -13.32 -24.69 -7.55
C GLY A 389 -14.72 -24.78 -8.04
#